data_4feb2e3a06851c7dc9c3b0079e38dc1e
#
_entry.id   4feb2e3a06851c7dc9c3b0079e38dc1e
#
_cell.length_a   1.000
_cell.length_b   1.000
_cell.length_c   1.000
_cell.angle_alpha   90.00
_cell.angle_beta   90.00
_cell.angle_gamma   90.00
#
_symmetry.space_group_name_H-M   'P 1'
#
loop_
_entity.id
_entity.type
_entity.pdbx_description
1 polymer ?
#
loop_
_entity_poly.entity_id
_entity_poly.type
_entity_poly.pdbx_seq_one_letter_code
_entity_poly.pdbx_strand_id
1 'polypeptide(L)' 'MSDSSDVMVVVSKLKKYIRAKAGMSTGSGAAAALSDIVRQLCDQAIENAKSDRRKTVKDRDFTTSD' A
#
# COMPACT_ATOMS: atom_id res chain seq x y z
N MET A 1 13.79 12.62 -6.11
CA MET A 1 13.47 12.42 -6.02
C MET A 1 12.90 12.30 -5.62
N SER A 2 12.61 12.36 -5.40
CA SER A 2 12.11 12.12 -5.08
C SER A 2 11.42 11.94 -4.65
N ASP A 3 11.15 11.91 -4.36
CA ASP A 3 10.50 11.71 -3.96
C ASP A 3 9.49 11.46 -3.89
N SER A 4 9.23 12.23 -3.47
CA SER A 4 7.94 12.19 -3.52
C SER A 4 7.34 11.06 -4.07
N SER A 5 7.89 10.78 -4.86
CA SER A 5 7.63 9.60 -5.39
C SER A 5 7.43 8.61 -4.35
N ASP A 6 7.67 8.97 -3.19
CA ASP A 6 7.53 8.05 -2.10
C ASP A 6 6.08 7.71 -1.77
N VAL A 7 5.13 8.40 -2.34
CA VAL A 7 3.73 8.09 -2.11
C VAL A 7 3.36 6.87 -2.91
N MET A 8 2.91 5.82 -2.24
CA MET A 8 2.61 4.54 -2.85
C MET A 8 1.14 4.35 -3.17
N VAL A 9 0.33 5.39 -3.04
CA VAL A 9 -1.10 5.28 -3.28
C VAL A 9 -1.57 6.45 -4.13
N VAL A 10 -2.68 6.25 -4.83
CA VAL A 10 -3.30 7.33 -5.60
C VAL A 10 -4.16 8.13 -4.65
N VAL A 11 -3.69 9.30 -4.28
CA VAL A 11 -4.31 10.11 -3.23
C VAL A 11 -5.75 10.48 -3.57
N SER A 12 -6.01 10.85 -4.82
CA SER A 12 -7.37 11.23 -5.20
C SER A 12 -8.37 10.09 -5.02
N LYS A 13 -7.94 8.87 -5.31
CA LYS A 13 -8.80 7.72 -5.13
C LYS A 13 -9.00 7.39 -3.67
N LEU A 14 -7.95 7.54 -2.89
CA LEU A 14 -8.02 7.31 -1.45
C LEU A 14 -9.04 8.28 -0.82
N LYS A 15 -8.95 9.55 -1.16
CA LYS A 15 -9.87 10.56 -0.64
C LYS A 15 -11.31 10.27 -1.03
N LYS A 16 -11.53 9.91 -2.28
CA LYS A 16 -12.86 9.58 -2.76
C LYS A 16 -13.44 8.40 -2.00
N TYR A 17 -12.65 7.38 -1.80
CA TYR A 17 -13.12 6.18 -1.12
C TYR A 17 -13.53 6.49 0.32
N ILE A 18 -12.68 7.22 1.03
CA ILE A 18 -12.96 7.55 2.43
C ILE A 18 -14.20 8.40 2.55
N ARG A 19 -14.36 9.38 1.66
CA ARG A 19 -15.53 10.23 1.67
C ARG A 19 -16.81 9.44 1.36
N ALA A 20 -16.74 8.57 0.36
CA ALA A 20 -17.89 7.78 -0.02
C ALA A 20 -18.29 6.79 1.07
N LYS A 21 -17.30 6.24 1.75
CA LYS A 21 -17.55 5.21 2.75
C LYS A 21 -18.02 5.78 4.08
N ALA A 22 -17.45 6.88 4.49
CA ALA A 22 -17.68 7.41 5.84
C ALA A 22 -18.02 8.89 5.90
N GLY A 23 -18.01 9.58 4.77
CA GLY A 23 -18.26 11.01 4.76
C GLY A 23 -17.16 11.81 5.42
N MET A 24 -15.98 11.25 5.52
CA MET A 24 -14.85 11.89 6.20
C MET A 24 -13.85 12.47 5.24
N SER A 25 -13.07 13.42 5.73
CA SER A 25 -11.94 13.96 4.99
C SER A 25 -10.70 13.11 5.25
N THR A 26 -9.74 13.22 4.34
CA THR A 26 -8.46 12.53 4.50
C THR A 26 -7.41 13.55 4.94
N GLY A 27 -6.79 13.30 6.08
CA GLY A 27 -5.77 14.20 6.60
C GLY A 27 -4.52 14.23 5.74
N SER A 28 -3.76 15.31 5.86
CA SER A 28 -2.60 15.51 5.00
C SER A 28 -1.51 14.45 5.18
N GLY A 29 -1.43 13.83 6.35
CA GLY A 29 -0.44 12.79 6.58
C GLY A 29 -0.90 11.38 6.27
N ALA A 30 -2.17 11.22 5.87
CA ALA A 30 -2.73 9.89 5.70
C ALA A 30 -2.06 9.11 4.55
N ALA A 31 -1.78 9.79 3.45
CA ALA A 31 -1.16 9.12 2.30
C ALA A 31 0.25 8.65 2.64
N ALA A 32 1.00 9.44 3.40
CA ALA A 32 2.34 9.06 3.80
C ALA A 32 2.31 7.87 4.76
N ALA A 33 1.41 7.90 5.72
CA ALA A 33 1.27 6.80 6.67
C ALA A 33 0.85 5.51 5.96
N LEU A 34 -0.10 5.63 5.06
CA LEU A 34 -0.56 4.47 4.31
C LEU A 34 0.54 3.95 3.39
N SER A 35 1.33 4.85 2.81
CA SER A 35 2.43 4.44 1.93
C SER A 35 3.43 3.58 2.69
N ASP A 36 3.71 3.92 3.94
CA ASP A 36 4.61 3.10 4.76
C ASP A 36 4.03 1.71 4.96
N ILE A 37 2.74 1.64 5.21
CA ILE A 37 2.07 0.35 5.38
C ILE A 37 2.14 -0.47 4.09
N VAL A 38 1.92 0.19 2.95
CA VAL A 38 1.99 -0.48 1.66
C VAL A 38 3.41 -1.01 1.43
N ARG A 39 4.44 -0.23 1.77
CA ARG A 39 5.81 -0.70 1.63
C ARG A 39 6.08 -1.93 2.47
N GLN A 40 5.57 -1.94 3.70
CA GLN A 40 5.74 -3.10 4.56
C GLN A 40 5.06 -4.34 3.98
N LEU A 41 3.87 -4.16 3.42
CA LEU A 41 3.17 -5.26 2.78
C LEU A 41 3.92 -5.75 1.55
N CYS A 42 4.49 -4.83 0.79
CA CYS A 42 5.30 -5.20 -0.37
C CYS A 42 6.55 -5.98 0.04
N ASP A 43 7.21 -5.54 1.11
CA ASP A 43 8.39 -6.23 1.60
C ASP A 43 8.05 -7.65 2.02
N GLN A 44 6.92 -7.81 2.68
CA GLN A 44 6.45 -9.12 3.09
C GLN A 44 6.15 -9.99 1.86
N ALA A 45 5.48 -9.41 0.88
CA ALA A 45 5.15 -10.13 -0.34
C ALA A 45 6.39 -10.54 -1.11
N ILE A 46 7.41 -9.67 -1.12
CA ILE A 46 8.67 -10.00 -1.77
C ILE A 46 9.32 -11.22 -1.11
N GLU A 47 9.32 -11.25 0.22
CA GLU A 47 9.88 -12.39 0.93
C GLU A 47 9.11 -13.67 0.64
N ASN A 48 7.79 -13.57 0.55
CA ASN A 48 6.97 -14.73 0.21
C ASN A 48 7.30 -15.25 -1.18
N ALA A 49 7.47 -14.35 -2.13
CA ALA A 49 7.81 -14.75 -3.49
C ALA A 49 9.20 -15.38 -3.55
N LYS A 50 10.16 -14.83 -2.81
CA LYS A 50 11.50 -15.39 -2.75
C LYS A 50 11.51 -16.78 -2.15
N SER A 51 10.73 -16.98 -1.10
CA SER A 51 10.62 -18.31 -0.49
C SER A 51 10.13 -19.34 -1.46
N ASP A 52 9.31 -18.91 -2.39
CA ASP A 52 8.74 -19.79 -3.41
C ASP A 52 9.60 -19.79 -4.68
N ARG A 53 10.76 -19.17 -4.63
CA ARG A 53 11.73 -19.11 -5.73
C ARG A 53 11.14 -18.48 -6.99
N ARG A 54 10.23 -17.52 -6.81
CA ARG A 54 9.65 -16.81 -7.93
C ARG A 54 10.29 -15.43 -8.04
N LYS A 55 10.22 -14.87 -9.23
CA LYS A 55 10.70 -13.51 -9.48
C LYS A 55 9.53 -12.54 -9.68
N THR A 56 8.32 -13.02 -9.47
CA THR A 56 7.13 -12.21 -9.63
C THR A 56 6.34 -12.24 -8.33
N VAL A 57 5.99 -11.07 -7.83
CA VAL A 57 5.11 -10.96 -6.67
C VAL A 57 3.68 -11.11 -7.17
N LYS A 58 2.91 -11.96 -6.52
CA LYS A 58 1.54 -12.24 -6.91
C LYS A 58 0.58 -11.81 -5.81
N ASP A 59 -0.68 -11.73 -6.15
CA ASP A 59 -1.71 -11.33 -5.20
C ASP A 59 -1.71 -12.19 -3.93
N ARG A 60 -1.47 -13.47 -4.07
CA ARG A 60 -1.44 -14.38 -2.90
C ARG A 60 -0.29 -14.09 -1.96
N ASP A 61 0.73 -13.36 -2.41
CA ASP A 61 1.86 -13.02 -1.56
C ASP A 61 1.51 -11.93 -0.55
N PHE A 62 0.41 -11.24 -0.76
CA PHE A 62 -0.06 -10.18 0.13
C PHE A 62 -1.03 -10.68 1.19
N THR A 63 -1.04 -11.97 1.48
CA THR A 63 -1.92 -12.52 2.51
C THR A 63 -1.47 -11.97 3.84
N THR A 64 -2.42 -11.50 4.54
CA THR A 64 -2.11 -10.96 5.84
C THR A 64 -2.54 -11.88 6.94
N SER A 65 -3.05 -12.81 6.91
CA SER A 65 -3.50 -13.58 7.81
C SER A 65 -3.72 -14.33 8.40
N ASP A 66 -3.98 -14.46 8.63
CA ASP A 66 -4.26 -14.97 9.17
C ASP A 66 -4.54 -15.24 9.62
#